data_241606ab61a4c85e8b2e1b1cb15ecde1
#
_entry.id   241606ab61a4c85e8b2e1b1cb15ecde1
#
_cell.length_a   1.000
_cell.length_b   1.000
_cell.length_c   1.000
_cell.angle_alpha   90.00
_cell.angle_beta   90.00
_cell.angle_gamma   90.00
#
_symmetry.space_group_name_H-M   'P 1'
#
loop_
_entity.id
_entity.type
_entity.pdbx_description
1 polymer ?
#
loop_
_entity_poly.entity_id
_entity_poly.type
_entity_poly.pdbx_seq_one_letter_code
_entity_poly.pdbx_strand_id
1 'polypeptide(L)'
;MDYGPLHEEPFAQSQRGVFITCEGNFGWDNASLSFYDPAARSVENEIFIRANGMKLGDVAQSMTLHKGRGYVVVNNSGAVYVIDPATFRVTGVIEGVVSPRYIHFPNDTTAYITDLYDPRITVVDSRSNRIRGRIPMNGHKSTEQMVQWGDEVFVNCWSYDDKILVVDAARETLVDSIEVGPQPSSLVLDRFGKLWTVTDGRTAGIPAALYRICLLYTSDAADDMQCV
;
A
#
# COMPACT_ATOMS: atom_id res chain seq x y z
N MET A 1 -23.98 -14.15 11.86
CA MET A 1 -24.46 -13.98 10.48
C MET A 1 -24.27 -15.31 9.78
N ASP A 2 -25.30 -15.80 9.11
CA ASP A 2 -25.18 -17.02 8.29
C ASP A 2 -24.66 -16.57 6.91
N TYR A 3 -23.42 -16.92 6.60
CA TYR A 3 -22.78 -16.54 5.33
C TYR A 3 -23.21 -17.41 4.15
N GLY A 4 -24.17 -18.31 4.35
CA GLY A 4 -24.59 -19.27 3.35
C GLY A 4 -23.53 -20.36 3.05
N PRO A 5 -23.83 -21.32 2.17
CA PRO A 5 -22.86 -22.34 1.80
C PRO A 5 -21.68 -21.73 1.07
N LEU A 6 -20.46 -22.22 1.38
CA LEU A 6 -19.25 -21.87 0.64
C LEU A 6 -19.47 -22.19 -0.84
N HIS A 7 -19.18 -21.23 -1.73
CA HIS A 7 -19.25 -21.47 -3.15
C HIS A 7 -18.19 -22.50 -3.54
N GLU A 8 -18.59 -23.67 -4.00
CA GLU A 8 -17.69 -24.72 -4.51
C GLU A 8 -17.24 -24.47 -5.95
N GLU A 9 -17.96 -23.63 -6.70
CA GLU A 9 -17.62 -23.30 -8.08
C GLU A 9 -16.60 -22.13 -8.14
N PRO A 10 -15.62 -22.18 -9.06
CA PRO A 10 -14.76 -21.05 -9.29
C PRO A 10 -15.62 -19.86 -9.74
N PHE A 11 -15.38 -18.70 -9.11
CA PHE A 11 -16.05 -17.47 -9.50
C PHE A 11 -15.84 -17.23 -11.00
N ALA A 12 -16.92 -16.92 -11.73
CA ALA A 12 -16.84 -16.64 -13.16
C ALA A 12 -15.91 -15.43 -13.36
N GLN A 13 -14.79 -15.66 -14.07
CA GLN A 13 -13.75 -14.67 -14.20
C GLN A 13 -13.93 -13.88 -15.48
N SER A 14 -14.22 -12.59 -15.36
CA SER A 14 -13.70 -11.65 -16.34
C SER A 14 -12.24 -11.33 -15.96
N GLN A 15 -11.33 -11.40 -16.90
CA GLN A 15 -9.91 -11.03 -16.66
C GLN A 15 -9.75 -9.52 -16.33
N ARG A 16 -10.85 -8.78 -16.22
CA ARG A 16 -10.90 -7.33 -15.97
C ARG A 16 -11.95 -7.04 -14.90
N GLY A 17 -11.51 -6.64 -13.74
CA GLY A 17 -12.38 -6.24 -12.65
C GLY A 17 -11.66 -5.36 -11.64
N VAL A 18 -12.40 -4.91 -10.65
CA VAL A 18 -11.91 -4.04 -9.58
C VAL A 18 -12.10 -4.72 -8.24
N PHE A 19 -11.02 -4.93 -7.53
CA PHE A 19 -11.07 -5.31 -6.12
C PHE A 19 -11.38 -4.09 -5.26
N ILE A 20 -12.23 -4.26 -4.28
CA ILE A 20 -12.66 -3.21 -3.35
C ILE A 20 -12.39 -3.74 -1.94
N THR A 21 -11.41 -3.15 -1.25
CA THR A 21 -11.18 -3.40 0.17
C THR A 21 -12.17 -2.62 1.00
N CYS A 22 -12.84 -3.29 1.92
CA CYS A 22 -13.77 -2.69 2.86
C CYS A 22 -13.15 -2.82 4.25
N GLU A 23 -12.74 -1.69 4.82
CA GLU A 23 -12.05 -1.67 6.13
C GLU A 23 -12.87 -2.30 7.24
N GLY A 24 -14.19 -2.13 7.20
CA GLY A 24 -15.07 -2.48 8.31
C GLY A 24 -14.97 -1.45 9.44
N ASN A 25 -15.32 -1.88 10.64
CA ASN A 25 -15.23 -1.08 11.85
C ASN A 25 -14.02 -1.53 12.65
N PHE A 26 -13.16 -0.59 13.04
CA PHE A 26 -11.99 -0.88 13.87
C PHE A 26 -12.34 -1.64 15.16
N GLY A 27 -11.68 -2.76 15.40
CA GLY A 27 -11.91 -3.62 16.56
C GLY A 27 -13.08 -4.60 16.42
N TRP A 28 -13.71 -4.70 15.23
CA TRP A 28 -14.89 -5.56 15.01
C TRP A 28 -14.59 -6.82 14.18
N ASP A 29 -13.40 -6.95 13.63
CA ASP A 29 -13.01 -8.10 12.81
C ASP A 29 -14.03 -8.40 11.69
N ASN A 30 -14.45 -7.33 11.01
CA ASN A 30 -15.48 -7.37 9.96
C ASN A 30 -15.03 -6.70 8.66
N ALA A 31 -13.72 -6.62 8.43
CA ALA A 31 -13.19 -6.24 7.14
C ALA A 31 -13.58 -7.25 6.06
N SER A 32 -13.77 -6.78 4.85
CA SER A 32 -14.17 -7.65 3.73
C SER A 32 -13.49 -7.24 2.42
N LEU A 33 -13.56 -8.14 1.44
CA LEU A 33 -13.11 -7.91 0.08
C LEU A 33 -14.28 -8.15 -0.87
N SER A 34 -14.51 -7.19 -1.77
CA SER A 34 -15.52 -7.29 -2.83
C SER A 34 -14.85 -7.20 -4.19
N PHE A 35 -15.52 -7.72 -5.21
CA PHE A 35 -15.07 -7.68 -6.59
C PHE A 35 -16.16 -7.12 -7.50
N TYR A 36 -15.84 -6.11 -8.28
CA TYR A 36 -16.71 -5.54 -9.30
C TYR A 36 -16.30 -6.04 -10.68
N ASP A 37 -17.24 -6.67 -11.40
CA ASP A 37 -17.09 -7.04 -12.80
C ASP A 37 -17.74 -5.97 -13.68
N PRO A 38 -16.95 -5.17 -14.43
CA PRO A 38 -17.49 -4.13 -15.29
C PRO A 38 -18.21 -4.67 -16.55
N ALA A 39 -17.92 -5.89 -16.97
CA ALA A 39 -18.60 -6.50 -18.11
C ALA A 39 -20.00 -6.98 -17.72
N ALA A 40 -20.12 -7.65 -16.58
CA ALA A 40 -21.40 -8.09 -16.02
C ALA A 40 -22.15 -6.96 -15.29
N ARG A 41 -21.47 -5.83 -15.00
CA ARG A 41 -21.99 -4.73 -14.16
C ARG A 41 -22.51 -5.22 -12.81
N SER A 42 -21.80 -6.14 -12.20
CA SER A 42 -22.18 -6.78 -10.93
C SER A 42 -21.06 -6.64 -9.90
N VAL A 43 -21.46 -6.63 -8.63
CA VAL A 43 -20.54 -6.67 -7.48
C VAL A 43 -20.75 -7.97 -6.74
N GLU A 44 -19.67 -8.68 -6.48
CA GLU A 44 -19.64 -9.81 -5.57
C GLU A 44 -19.03 -9.37 -4.23
N ASN A 45 -19.81 -9.44 -3.18
CA ASN A 45 -19.39 -9.08 -1.83
C ASN A 45 -18.82 -10.30 -1.09
N GLU A 46 -17.97 -10.00 -0.08
CA GLU A 46 -17.44 -11.00 0.84
C GLU A 46 -16.70 -12.17 0.15
N ILE A 47 -16.04 -11.87 -1.00
CA ILE A 47 -15.37 -12.88 -1.82
C ILE A 47 -14.29 -13.64 -1.05
N PHE A 48 -13.61 -12.98 -0.08
CA PHE A 48 -12.54 -13.59 0.69
C PHE A 48 -13.07 -14.70 1.62
N ILE A 49 -14.11 -14.40 2.44
CA ILE A 49 -14.66 -15.38 3.38
C ILE A 49 -15.37 -16.51 2.64
N ARG A 50 -16.04 -16.20 1.52
CA ARG A 50 -16.71 -17.20 0.69
C ARG A 50 -15.72 -18.17 0.03
N ALA A 51 -14.54 -17.70 -0.38
CA ALA A 51 -13.52 -18.52 -1.02
C ALA A 51 -12.69 -19.34 -0.01
N ASN A 52 -12.52 -18.85 1.23
CA ASN A 52 -11.55 -19.39 2.17
C ASN A 52 -12.17 -19.97 3.45
N GLY A 53 -13.45 -19.71 3.74
CA GLY A 53 -14.11 -20.19 4.96
C GLY A 53 -13.62 -19.52 6.25
N MET A 54 -12.85 -18.44 6.13
CA MET A 54 -12.32 -17.68 7.27
C MET A 54 -12.51 -16.19 7.04
N LYS A 55 -12.59 -15.41 8.11
CA LYS A 55 -12.65 -13.94 8.04
C LYS A 55 -11.37 -13.36 7.49
N LEU A 56 -11.47 -12.19 6.82
CA LEU A 56 -10.31 -11.42 6.36
C LEU A 56 -9.54 -10.80 7.54
N GLY A 57 -10.28 -10.39 8.58
CA GLY A 57 -9.72 -9.77 9.77
C GLY A 57 -10.26 -8.37 10.03
N ASP A 58 -9.43 -7.51 10.60
CA ASP A 58 -9.79 -6.17 11.02
C ASP A 58 -9.00 -5.11 10.26
N VAL A 59 -9.70 -4.22 9.59
CA VAL A 59 -9.21 -3.11 8.76
C VAL A 59 -8.43 -3.59 7.52
N ALA A 60 -9.15 -3.95 6.45
CA ALA A 60 -8.55 -4.21 5.13
C ALA A 60 -8.14 -2.88 4.48
N GLN A 61 -6.89 -2.48 4.71
CA GLN A 61 -6.36 -1.15 4.39
C GLN A 61 -6.12 -0.93 2.91
N SER A 62 -5.52 -1.90 2.25
CA SER A 62 -5.13 -1.76 0.84
C SER A 62 -4.99 -3.12 0.15
N MET A 63 -4.97 -3.09 -1.18
CA MET A 63 -4.67 -4.26 -2.00
C MET A 63 -3.79 -3.87 -3.18
N THR A 64 -2.80 -4.70 -3.48
CA THR A 64 -1.90 -4.54 -4.63
C THR A 64 -1.90 -5.83 -5.45
N LEU A 65 -2.00 -5.70 -6.77
CA LEU A 65 -1.80 -6.80 -7.70
C LEU A 65 -0.36 -6.79 -8.20
N HIS A 66 0.34 -7.91 -8.06
CA HIS A 66 1.70 -8.06 -8.58
C HIS A 66 1.93 -9.48 -9.10
N LYS A 67 2.36 -9.60 -10.36
CA LYS A 67 2.70 -10.88 -11.02
C LYS A 67 1.64 -11.98 -10.84
N GLY A 68 0.38 -11.64 -11.07
CA GLY A 68 -0.72 -12.58 -10.99
C GLY A 68 -1.12 -12.97 -9.57
N ARG A 69 -0.63 -12.29 -8.55
CA ARG A 69 -1.02 -12.45 -7.16
C ARG A 69 -1.68 -11.18 -6.63
N GLY A 70 -2.64 -11.33 -5.72
CA GLY A 70 -3.24 -10.23 -4.97
C GLY A 70 -2.68 -10.21 -3.55
N TYR A 71 -2.27 -9.05 -3.08
CA TYR A 71 -1.74 -8.84 -1.73
C TYR A 71 -2.70 -7.94 -0.97
N VAL A 72 -3.45 -8.50 -0.04
CA VAL A 72 -4.44 -7.79 0.78
C VAL A 72 -3.82 -7.46 2.12
N VAL A 73 -3.62 -6.17 2.37
CA VAL A 73 -3.03 -5.66 3.62
C VAL A 73 -4.12 -5.48 4.65
N VAL A 74 -4.02 -6.17 5.79
CA VAL A 74 -4.99 -6.12 6.88
C VAL A 74 -4.33 -5.51 8.11
N ASN A 75 -4.60 -4.22 8.29
CA ASN A 75 -3.88 -3.36 9.21
C ASN A 75 -3.91 -3.84 10.67
N ASN A 76 -5.10 -3.89 11.27
CA ASN A 76 -5.23 -4.22 12.70
C ASN A 76 -5.09 -5.73 12.99
N SER A 77 -5.05 -6.56 11.96
CA SER A 77 -4.71 -7.99 12.09
C SER A 77 -3.22 -8.28 11.93
N GLY A 78 -2.41 -7.28 11.59
CA GLY A 78 -0.96 -7.43 11.46
C GLY A 78 -0.54 -8.46 10.40
N ALA A 79 -1.25 -8.53 9.27
CA ALA A 79 -1.02 -9.53 8.25
C ALA A 79 -1.20 -8.99 6.82
N VAL A 80 -0.54 -9.63 5.86
CA VAL A 80 -0.82 -9.45 4.43
C VAL A 80 -1.16 -10.81 3.83
N TYR A 81 -2.40 -10.98 3.40
CA TYR A 81 -2.82 -12.20 2.70
C TYR A 81 -2.42 -12.14 1.24
N VAL A 82 -1.82 -13.22 0.75
CA VAL A 82 -1.52 -13.41 -0.66
C VAL A 82 -2.59 -14.31 -1.24
N ILE A 83 -3.33 -13.80 -2.22
CA ILE A 83 -4.42 -14.53 -2.85
C ILE A 83 -4.18 -14.75 -4.34
N ASP A 84 -4.76 -15.79 -4.88
CA ASP A 84 -4.96 -15.94 -6.31
C ASP A 84 -6.15 -15.04 -6.72
N PRO A 85 -5.93 -13.99 -7.55
CA PRO A 85 -7.01 -13.07 -7.94
C PRO A 85 -8.09 -13.72 -8.80
N ALA A 86 -7.84 -14.90 -9.31
CA ALA A 86 -8.77 -15.66 -10.12
C ALA A 86 -9.77 -16.48 -9.29
N THR A 87 -9.32 -17.03 -8.18
CA THR A 87 -10.12 -17.90 -7.31
C THR A 87 -10.41 -17.29 -5.95
N PHE A 88 -9.78 -16.13 -5.66
CA PHE A 88 -9.79 -15.43 -4.37
C PHE A 88 -9.26 -16.27 -3.19
N ARG A 89 -8.67 -17.43 -3.48
CA ARG A 89 -8.12 -18.33 -2.47
C ARG A 89 -6.77 -17.83 -1.97
N VAL A 90 -6.55 -17.94 -0.66
CA VAL A 90 -5.27 -17.66 -0.02
C VAL A 90 -4.23 -18.68 -0.49
N THR A 91 -3.10 -18.17 -0.97
CA THR A 91 -1.94 -18.93 -1.40
C THR A 91 -0.72 -18.71 -0.50
N GLY A 92 -0.79 -17.74 0.39
CA GLY A 92 0.25 -17.43 1.37
C GLY A 92 -0.16 -16.31 2.30
N VAL A 93 0.63 -16.11 3.34
CA VAL A 93 0.46 -15.02 4.31
C VAL A 93 1.85 -14.46 4.63
N ILE A 94 1.95 -13.15 4.77
CA ILE A 94 3.10 -12.45 5.33
C ILE A 94 2.71 -12.02 6.74
N GLU A 95 3.39 -12.56 7.72
CA GLU A 95 3.18 -12.29 9.15
C GLU A 95 4.41 -11.59 9.75
N GLY A 96 4.29 -11.06 10.97
CA GLY A 96 5.39 -10.39 11.68
C GLY A 96 5.52 -8.90 11.33
N VAL A 97 4.48 -8.31 10.73
CA VAL A 97 4.24 -6.87 10.64
C VAL A 97 3.35 -6.43 11.78
N VAL A 98 3.38 -5.15 12.16
CA VAL A 98 2.65 -4.66 13.35
C VAL A 98 1.28 -4.10 12.96
N SER A 99 1.28 -3.09 12.11
CA SER A 99 0.08 -2.40 11.64
C SER A 99 0.31 -1.99 10.18
N PRO A 100 0.37 -2.97 9.25
CA PRO A 100 0.76 -2.74 7.87
C PRO A 100 -0.23 -1.82 7.15
N ARG A 101 0.29 -0.98 6.26
CA ARG A 101 -0.52 -0.01 5.52
C ARG A 101 -0.57 -0.30 4.03
N TYR A 102 0.56 -0.35 3.37
CA TYR A 102 0.67 -0.60 1.93
C TYR A 102 1.81 -1.58 1.64
N ILE A 103 1.69 -2.27 0.51
CA ILE A 103 2.76 -3.10 -0.03
C ILE A 103 3.14 -2.59 -1.42
N HIS A 104 4.44 -2.44 -1.66
CA HIS A 104 5.02 -2.00 -2.92
C HIS A 104 6.11 -2.98 -3.37
N PHE A 105 6.29 -3.13 -4.68
CA PHE A 105 7.28 -4.03 -5.27
C PHE A 105 8.32 -3.24 -6.05
N PRO A 106 9.46 -2.89 -5.43
CA PRO A 106 10.53 -2.16 -6.12
C PRO A 106 11.17 -2.97 -7.25
N ASN A 107 11.08 -4.28 -7.16
CA ASN A 107 11.50 -5.21 -8.20
C ASN A 107 10.74 -6.55 -8.09
N ASP A 108 11.07 -7.48 -8.97
CA ASP A 108 10.38 -8.77 -9.09
C ASP A 108 10.47 -9.70 -7.88
N THR A 109 11.45 -9.49 -7.01
CA THR A 109 11.77 -10.41 -5.90
C THR A 109 11.64 -9.77 -4.52
N THR A 110 11.43 -8.46 -4.49
CA THR A 110 11.38 -7.68 -3.25
C THR A 110 10.02 -7.01 -3.12
N ALA A 111 9.47 -7.05 -1.92
CA ALA A 111 8.35 -6.21 -1.53
C ALA A 111 8.70 -5.37 -0.29
N TYR A 112 8.21 -4.16 -0.25
CA TYR A 112 8.26 -3.25 0.89
C TYR A 112 6.87 -3.15 1.50
N ILE A 113 6.79 -3.23 2.84
CA ILE A 113 5.54 -3.02 3.56
C ILE A 113 5.74 -1.85 4.53
N THR A 114 4.91 -0.83 4.36
CA THR A 114 4.82 0.31 5.28
C THR A 114 3.97 -0.04 6.49
N ASP A 115 4.17 0.67 7.59
CA ASP A 115 3.54 0.36 8.87
C ASP A 115 3.18 1.65 9.62
N LEU A 116 2.05 1.63 10.32
CA LEU A 116 1.57 2.78 11.08
C LEU A 116 2.38 3.00 12.37
N TYR A 117 2.87 1.94 12.99
CA TYR A 117 3.51 1.99 14.30
C TYR A 117 4.97 1.51 14.30
N ASP A 118 5.38 0.65 13.37
CA ASP A 118 6.79 0.28 13.23
C ASP A 118 7.54 1.41 12.48
N PRO A 119 8.58 2.02 13.08
CA PRO A 119 9.37 3.07 12.44
C PRO A 119 10.36 2.52 11.39
N ARG A 120 10.01 1.43 10.76
CA ARG A 120 10.81 0.74 9.73
C ARG A 120 9.92 0.23 8.62
N ILE A 121 10.39 0.29 7.40
CA ILE A 121 9.78 -0.43 6.28
C ILE A 121 10.21 -1.90 6.35
N THR A 122 9.26 -2.80 6.33
CA THR A 122 9.54 -4.24 6.30
C THR A 122 9.89 -4.69 4.88
N VAL A 123 11.02 -5.39 4.72
CA VAL A 123 11.48 -5.94 3.45
C VAL A 123 11.17 -7.43 3.39
N VAL A 124 10.48 -7.83 2.33
CA VAL A 124 9.97 -9.19 2.13
C VAL A 124 10.54 -9.76 0.84
N ASP A 125 10.95 -11.02 0.86
CA ASP A 125 11.16 -11.82 -0.35
C ASP A 125 9.79 -12.22 -0.92
N SER A 126 9.44 -11.69 -2.09
CA SER A 126 8.11 -11.86 -2.71
C SER A 126 7.84 -13.27 -3.22
N ARG A 127 8.87 -14.11 -3.39
CA ARG A 127 8.73 -15.51 -3.83
C ARG A 127 8.32 -16.41 -2.69
N SER A 128 8.94 -16.20 -1.52
CA SER A 128 8.72 -17.02 -0.32
C SER A 128 7.71 -16.41 0.67
N ASN A 129 7.31 -15.15 0.48
CA ASN A 129 6.49 -14.35 1.38
C ASN A 129 7.14 -14.19 2.79
N ARG A 130 8.47 -14.25 2.88
CA ARG A 130 9.19 -14.16 4.15
C ARG A 130 9.87 -12.81 4.33
N ILE A 131 9.76 -12.27 5.53
CA ILE A 131 10.52 -11.08 5.92
C ILE A 131 12.00 -11.43 5.89
N ARG A 132 12.81 -10.61 5.19
CA ARG A 132 14.27 -10.77 5.11
C ARG A 132 15.06 -9.61 5.70
N GLY A 133 14.38 -8.49 5.98
CA GLY A 133 15.03 -7.30 6.53
C GLY A 133 14.06 -6.22 6.91
N ARG A 134 14.58 -5.12 7.41
CA ARG A 134 13.85 -3.89 7.70
C ARG A 134 14.74 -2.67 7.43
N ILE A 135 14.17 -1.64 6.82
CA ILE A 135 14.84 -0.37 6.53
C ILE A 135 14.43 0.63 7.62
N PRO A 136 15.39 1.12 8.45
CA PRO A 136 15.10 2.15 9.45
C PRO A 136 14.69 3.48 8.81
N MET A 137 13.66 4.12 9.34
CA MET A 137 13.18 5.42 8.85
C MET A 137 13.68 6.61 9.72
N ASN A 138 14.78 6.43 10.45
CA ASN A 138 15.50 7.48 11.19
C ASN A 138 14.62 8.37 12.10
N GLY A 139 13.62 7.78 12.73
CA GLY A 139 12.71 8.48 13.65
C GLY A 139 11.37 8.86 13.04
N HIS A 140 11.23 8.81 11.73
CA HIS A 140 9.95 8.97 11.05
C HIS A 140 9.04 7.76 11.34
N LYS A 141 7.74 8.04 11.45
CA LYS A 141 6.72 7.04 11.80
C LYS A 141 5.54 7.15 10.83
N SER A 142 4.62 6.20 10.94
CA SER A 142 3.37 6.22 10.19
C SER A 142 3.60 6.32 8.69
N THR A 143 4.45 5.43 8.19
CA THR A 143 4.70 5.30 6.75
C THR A 143 3.45 4.74 6.06
N GLU A 144 3.07 5.34 4.95
CA GLU A 144 1.83 5.06 4.22
C GLU A 144 2.12 4.64 2.76
N GLN A 145 1.59 5.36 1.81
CA GLN A 145 1.72 5.02 0.40
C GLN A 145 3.16 5.12 -0.10
N MET A 146 3.44 4.31 -1.10
CA MET A 146 4.72 4.29 -1.80
C MET A 146 4.49 4.43 -3.30
N VAL A 147 5.34 5.22 -3.95
CA VAL A 147 5.48 5.27 -5.41
C VAL A 147 6.95 5.20 -5.79
N GLN A 148 7.25 4.72 -6.98
CA GLN A 148 8.63 4.53 -7.42
C GLN A 148 8.92 5.30 -8.72
N TRP A 149 10.09 5.95 -8.75
CA TRP A 149 10.67 6.53 -9.96
C TRP A 149 12.13 6.09 -10.09
N GLY A 150 12.43 5.33 -11.12
CA GLY A 150 13.75 4.70 -11.26
C GLY A 150 14.06 3.77 -10.09
N ASP A 151 15.20 3.98 -9.45
CA ASP A 151 15.66 3.21 -8.29
C ASP A 151 15.22 3.83 -6.95
N GLU A 152 14.46 4.90 -6.97
CA GLU A 152 13.99 5.60 -5.77
C GLU A 152 12.53 5.27 -5.46
N VAL A 153 12.26 4.89 -4.22
CA VAL A 153 10.91 4.69 -3.69
C VAL A 153 10.59 5.83 -2.73
N PHE A 154 9.55 6.60 -3.07
CA PHE A 154 9.04 7.71 -2.27
C PHE A 154 7.96 7.20 -1.33
N VAL A 155 8.04 7.59 -0.06
CA VAL A 155 7.16 7.11 1.01
C VAL A 155 6.65 8.31 1.80
N ASN A 156 5.35 8.52 1.88
CA ASN A 156 4.82 9.57 2.74
C ASN A 156 4.71 9.12 4.21
N CYS A 157 4.92 10.07 5.13
CA CYS A 157 4.77 9.88 6.56
C CYS A 157 3.59 10.71 7.06
N TRP A 158 2.45 10.05 7.31
CA TRP A 158 1.20 10.76 7.59
C TRP A 158 1.12 11.36 8.99
N SER A 159 1.31 10.55 10.03
CA SER A 159 0.95 10.98 11.40
C SER A 159 2.06 11.79 12.05
N TYR A 160 1.77 13.06 12.36
CA TYR A 160 2.69 14.00 13.03
C TYR A 160 4.01 14.26 12.31
N ASP A 161 4.02 14.07 11.01
CA ASP A 161 5.19 14.27 10.16
C ASP A 161 4.88 15.27 9.03
N ASP A 162 5.91 15.70 8.31
CA ASP A 162 5.82 16.63 7.19
C ASP A 162 6.77 16.21 6.05
N LYS A 163 7.16 14.94 6.01
CA LYS A 163 8.17 14.44 5.08
C LYS A 163 7.60 13.41 4.10
N ILE A 164 8.18 13.42 2.91
CA ILE A 164 8.22 12.30 1.99
C ILE A 164 9.63 11.74 2.02
N LEU A 165 9.78 10.51 2.42
CA LEU A 165 11.06 9.83 2.53
C LEU A 165 11.48 9.27 1.16
N VAL A 166 12.79 9.25 0.88
CA VAL A 166 13.37 8.70 -0.34
C VAL A 166 14.20 7.48 0.03
N VAL A 167 13.82 6.32 -0.45
CA VAL A 167 14.49 5.05 -0.22
C VAL A 167 15.16 4.60 -1.52
N ASP A 168 16.47 4.35 -1.46
CA ASP A 168 17.22 3.69 -2.55
C ASP A 168 16.83 2.20 -2.55
N ALA A 169 16.17 1.77 -3.61
CA ALA A 169 15.65 0.40 -3.73
C ALA A 169 16.76 -0.64 -3.94
N ALA A 170 17.90 -0.26 -4.51
CA ALA A 170 19.02 -1.17 -4.74
C ALA A 170 19.84 -1.40 -3.46
N ARG A 171 20.00 -0.35 -2.65
CA ARG A 171 20.74 -0.42 -1.38
C ARG A 171 19.86 -0.75 -0.18
N GLU A 172 18.54 -0.64 -0.33
CA GLU A 172 17.55 -0.81 0.75
C GLU A 172 17.85 0.11 1.95
N THR A 173 18.08 1.38 1.66
CA THR A 173 18.41 2.40 2.66
C THR A 173 17.64 3.68 2.43
N LEU A 174 17.26 4.36 3.52
CA LEU A 174 16.78 5.73 3.48
C LEU A 174 17.95 6.64 3.08
N VAL A 175 17.79 7.40 2.00
CA VAL A 175 18.87 8.25 1.45
C VAL A 175 18.55 9.74 1.55
N ASP A 176 17.27 10.13 1.55
CA ASP A 176 16.87 11.53 1.59
C ASP A 176 15.45 11.69 2.13
N SER A 177 15.01 12.93 2.32
CA SER A 177 13.64 13.29 2.64
C SER A 177 13.27 14.64 2.03
N ILE A 178 12.05 14.76 1.55
CA ILE A 178 11.49 15.98 0.95
C ILE A 178 10.51 16.58 1.96
N GLU A 179 10.76 17.85 2.34
CA GLU A 179 9.84 18.58 3.21
C GLU A 179 8.61 19.05 2.41
N VAL A 180 7.42 18.80 2.99
CA VAL A 180 6.13 19.26 2.48
C VAL A 180 5.31 19.83 3.63
N GLY A 181 4.02 20.04 3.44
CA GLY A 181 3.15 20.44 4.54
C GLY A 181 2.85 19.27 5.51
N PRO A 182 2.29 19.58 6.68
CA PRO A 182 1.98 18.57 7.69
C PRO A 182 1.02 17.50 7.22
N GLN A 183 1.29 16.26 7.63
CA GLN A 183 0.44 15.10 7.40
C GLN A 183 0.20 14.81 5.90
N PRO A 184 1.26 14.52 5.13
CA PRO A 184 1.10 14.08 3.75
C PRO A 184 0.35 12.74 3.72
N SER A 185 -0.82 12.70 3.09
CA SER A 185 -1.76 11.57 3.18
C SER A 185 -1.82 10.69 1.94
N SER A 186 -1.23 11.12 0.84
CA SER A 186 -1.24 10.36 -0.42
C SER A 186 -0.03 10.67 -1.29
N LEU A 187 0.30 9.74 -2.20
CA LEU A 187 1.34 9.92 -3.22
C LEU A 187 0.82 9.45 -4.59
N VAL A 188 1.03 10.26 -5.60
CA VAL A 188 0.76 9.90 -7.00
C VAL A 188 1.90 10.38 -7.87
N LEU A 189 2.37 9.51 -8.75
CA LEU A 189 3.31 9.86 -9.80
C LEU A 189 2.54 10.06 -11.11
N ASP A 190 2.69 11.25 -11.72
CA ASP A 190 2.05 11.52 -13.00
C ASP A 190 2.87 10.99 -14.19
N ARG A 191 2.27 11.00 -15.38
CA ARG A 191 2.92 10.55 -16.63
C ARG A 191 4.13 11.38 -17.05
N PHE A 192 4.36 12.52 -16.43
CA PHE A 192 5.48 13.42 -16.70
C PHE A 192 6.60 13.30 -15.66
N GLY A 193 6.53 12.29 -14.77
CA GLY A 193 7.50 12.09 -13.70
C GLY A 193 7.42 13.14 -12.59
N LYS A 194 6.25 13.75 -12.37
CA LYS A 194 6.04 14.64 -11.22
C LYS A 194 5.37 13.86 -10.11
N LEU A 195 5.90 14.02 -8.91
CA LEU A 195 5.32 13.47 -7.69
C LEU A 195 4.32 14.47 -7.12
N TRP A 196 3.13 13.99 -6.78
CA TRP A 196 2.08 14.77 -6.16
C TRP A 196 1.73 14.21 -4.80
N THR A 197 1.48 15.10 -3.85
CA THR A 197 0.98 14.75 -2.52
C THR A 197 -0.05 15.76 -2.05
N VAL A 198 -1.03 15.30 -1.29
CA VAL A 198 -1.96 16.14 -0.52
C VAL A 198 -1.55 16.09 0.94
N THR A 199 -1.58 17.21 1.61
CA THR A 199 -1.36 17.29 3.06
C THR A 199 -2.65 17.69 3.76
N ASP A 200 -2.93 17.08 4.91
CA ASP A 200 -4.14 17.37 5.68
C ASP A 200 -4.05 18.73 6.40
N GLY A 201 -2.84 19.29 6.53
CA GLY A 201 -2.60 20.48 7.33
C GLY A 201 -2.63 20.19 8.83
N ARG A 202 -2.72 21.25 9.64
CA ARG A 202 -2.89 21.16 11.09
C ARG A 202 -3.98 22.12 11.55
N THR A 203 -4.77 21.72 12.52
CA THR A 203 -5.83 22.53 13.14
C THR A 203 -5.33 23.87 13.70
N ALA A 204 -4.03 24.04 13.91
CA ALA A 204 -3.39 25.27 14.41
C ALA A 204 -3.05 26.30 13.32
N GLY A 205 -3.81 26.36 12.22
CA GLY A 205 -3.68 27.44 11.22
C GLY A 205 -2.84 27.12 9.99
N ILE A 206 -2.41 25.87 9.79
CA ILE A 206 -1.76 25.42 8.56
C ILE A 206 -2.82 24.69 7.71
N PRO A 207 -3.24 25.25 6.57
CA PRO A 207 -4.27 24.64 5.73
C PRO A 207 -3.77 23.38 5.03
N ALA A 208 -4.71 22.52 4.62
CA ALA A 208 -4.45 21.46 3.67
C ALA A 208 -3.91 22.03 2.34
N ALA A 209 -3.00 21.33 1.69
CA ALA A 209 -2.38 21.78 0.47
C ALA A 209 -2.09 20.64 -0.51
N LEU A 210 -1.98 20.98 -1.79
CA LEU A 210 -1.53 20.09 -2.85
C LEU A 210 -0.12 20.50 -3.26
N TYR A 211 0.81 19.55 -3.18
CA TYR A 211 2.21 19.75 -3.59
C TYR A 211 2.49 19.00 -4.88
N ARG A 212 3.24 19.65 -5.78
CA ARG A 212 3.81 19.06 -6.98
C ARG A 212 5.33 19.13 -6.90
N ILE A 213 5.99 18.01 -6.93
CA ILE A 213 7.44 17.86 -6.75
C ILE A 213 8.05 17.39 -8.06
N CYS A 214 9.10 18.08 -8.51
CA CYS A 214 9.89 17.68 -9.67
C CYS A 214 10.96 16.67 -9.26
N LEU A 215 10.96 15.48 -9.87
CA LEU A 215 11.94 14.41 -9.61
C LEU A 215 13.08 14.39 -10.64
N LEU A 216 13.34 15.49 -11.33
CA LEU A 216 14.43 15.57 -12.29
C LEU A 216 15.76 15.68 -11.55
N TYR A 217 16.35 14.55 -11.24
CA TYR A 217 17.79 14.45 -10.97
C TYR A 217 18.52 14.14 -12.27
N THR A 218 18.84 15.19 -13.03
CA THR A 218 19.92 15.06 -14.01
C THR A 218 21.13 15.74 -13.41
N SER A 219 22.28 15.10 -13.48
CA SER A 219 23.58 15.58 -13.04
C SER A 219 24.01 16.91 -13.71
N ASP A 220 23.20 17.45 -14.61
CA ASP A 220 23.46 18.68 -15.38
C ASP A 220 22.48 19.83 -15.06
N ALA A 221 21.57 19.69 -14.11
CA ALA A 221 20.59 20.73 -13.79
C ALA A 221 20.98 21.54 -12.53
N ALA A 222 22.17 22.13 -12.54
CA ALA A 222 22.54 23.14 -11.53
C ALA A 222 21.85 24.50 -11.75
N ASP A 223 21.06 24.70 -12.82
CA ASP A 223 20.59 26.03 -13.25
C ASP A 223 19.07 26.22 -13.40
N ASP A 224 18.21 25.23 -13.14
CA ASP A 224 16.75 25.40 -13.24
C ASP A 224 15.99 24.96 -11.98
N MET A 225 16.33 25.56 -10.84
CA MET A 225 15.52 25.48 -9.62
C MET A 225 14.43 26.56 -9.63
N GLN A 226 13.36 26.37 -10.39
CA GLN A 226 12.07 27.02 -10.15
C GLN A 226 10.92 26.12 -10.61
N CYS A 227 10.57 25.12 -9.78
CA CYS A 227 9.23 24.55 -9.79
C CYS A 227 8.57 24.92 -8.47
N VAL A 228 7.82 26.02 -8.47
CA VAL A 228 6.89 26.42 -7.41
C VAL A 228 5.54 25.82 -7.73
#